data_d1c182fb97d6edc90bb0165cc5898fbb
#
_entry.id   d1c182fb97d6edc90bb0165cc5898fbb
#
_cell.length_a   1.000
_cell.length_b   1.000
_cell.length_c   1.000
_cell.angle_alpha   90.00
_cell.angle_beta   90.00
_cell.angle_gamma   90.00
#
_symmetry.space_group_name_H-M   'P 1'
#
loop_
_entity.id
_entity.type
_entity.pdbx_description
1 polymer ?
#
loop_
_entity_poly.entity_id
_entity_poly.type
_entity_poly.pdbx_seq_one_letter_code
_entity_poly.pdbx_strand_id
1 'polypeptide(L)'
;MSGILDTVNLRTQMVGQNRLELLLFSLETDQVYGINVFKVREVLQCPELTEVPRQTTSVKGLAHIRGETIPVLDLSEAVGRMPIPKEDHRQCFLIVAEYNTRTLAFLVRKVDRILNTQWDQIMAPPAEIGVENYLTAVFEFEDKLIEILDVEQILADIYPMHTKVSEALATPEMKVKAKAHHVLCVDDSSVARKQMQRSLEDLGVKVTTCNNGKVAWDMLNNLAEKGNDVTELFLMMISDIEMPEMDGYTLAAMIREDPRMHTMHIVLHSSLSGGFNVSMVKKVGADGFLAKFNADDLASVVIERIKKVEQRS
;
A
#
# COMPACT_ATOMS: atom_id res chain seq x y z
N MET A 1 -27.31 13.29 2.66
CA MET A 1 -26.54 12.58 1.60
C MET A 1 -25.39 13.38 1.00
N SER A 2 -25.03 14.55 1.57
CA SER A 2 -23.91 15.39 1.09
C SER A 2 -22.52 14.96 1.62
N GLY A 3 -22.44 14.34 2.78
CA GLY A 3 -21.15 14.11 3.47
C GLY A 3 -20.17 13.12 2.83
N ILE A 4 -20.63 12.19 1.98
CA ILE A 4 -19.72 11.19 1.35
C ILE A 4 -19.09 11.80 0.09
N LEU A 5 -19.84 12.55 -0.68
CA LEU A 5 -19.31 13.25 -1.88
C LEU A 5 -18.35 14.36 -1.52
N ASP A 6 -18.60 15.08 -0.42
CA ASP A 6 -17.68 16.12 0.07
C ASP A 6 -16.36 15.53 0.58
N THR A 7 -16.40 14.39 1.25
CA THR A 7 -15.19 13.67 1.71
C THR A 7 -14.37 13.12 0.54
N VAL A 8 -15.03 12.62 -0.50
CA VAL A 8 -14.39 12.15 -1.73
C VAL A 8 -13.76 13.30 -2.51
N ASN A 9 -14.44 14.43 -2.63
CA ASN A 9 -13.90 15.63 -3.30
C ASN A 9 -12.72 16.25 -2.53
N LEU A 10 -12.75 16.23 -1.19
CA LEU A 10 -11.61 16.64 -0.36
C LEU A 10 -10.40 15.73 -0.57
N ARG A 11 -10.61 14.41 -0.58
CA ARG A 11 -9.53 13.43 -0.83
C ARG A 11 -8.87 13.61 -2.21
N THR A 12 -9.64 14.02 -3.22
CA THR A 12 -9.11 14.26 -4.58
C THR A 12 -8.30 15.55 -4.72
N GLN A 13 -8.66 16.57 -3.93
CA GLN A 13 -7.90 17.83 -3.93
C GLN A 13 -6.55 17.69 -3.20
N MET A 14 -6.37 16.64 -2.41
CA MET A 14 -5.13 16.36 -1.66
C MET A 14 -4.12 15.54 -2.47
N VAL A 15 -4.55 14.81 -3.49
CA VAL A 15 -3.66 14.14 -4.43
C VAL A 15 -2.84 15.20 -5.18
N GLY A 16 -1.55 15.20 -5.02
CA GLY A 16 -0.63 16.19 -5.59
C GLY A 16 -0.27 17.37 -4.66
N GLN A 17 -0.74 17.44 -3.41
CA GLN A 17 -0.38 18.50 -2.45
C GLN A 17 0.79 18.17 -1.51
N ASN A 18 1.47 17.04 -1.69
CA ASN A 18 2.57 16.60 -0.82
C ASN A 18 2.19 16.54 0.70
N ARG A 19 0.91 16.25 1.00
CA ARG A 19 0.38 16.18 2.37
C ARG A 19 0.19 14.75 2.81
N LEU A 20 0.46 14.52 4.09
CA LEU A 20 0.19 13.26 4.78
C LEU A 20 -0.83 13.50 5.89
N GLU A 21 -1.90 12.72 5.91
CA GLU A 21 -2.88 12.71 6.99
C GLU A 21 -2.66 11.49 7.87
N LEU A 22 -2.36 11.74 9.14
CA LEU A 22 -2.10 10.70 10.13
C LEU A 22 -3.21 10.66 11.17
N LEU A 23 -3.79 9.49 11.38
CA LEU A 23 -4.61 9.23 12.57
C LEU A 23 -3.65 8.93 13.73
N LEU A 24 -3.69 9.77 14.75
CA LEU A 24 -2.88 9.60 15.94
C LEU A 24 -3.60 8.75 16.98
N PHE A 25 -2.87 7.82 17.58
CA PHE A 25 -3.41 6.92 18.60
C PHE A 25 -2.31 6.50 19.61
N SER A 26 -2.72 5.90 20.71
CA SER A 26 -1.80 5.32 21.71
C SER A 26 -2.16 3.88 22.01
N LEU A 27 -1.14 3.11 22.36
CA LEU A 27 -1.22 1.74 22.84
C LEU A 27 -1.23 1.71 24.37
N GLU A 28 -0.38 0.90 24.99
CA GLU A 28 -0.32 0.75 26.46
C GLU A 28 0.46 1.87 27.19
N THR A 29 1.24 2.67 26.48
CA THR A 29 2.08 3.73 27.02
C THR A 29 1.64 5.10 26.51
N ASP A 30 2.26 6.17 27.02
CA ASP A 30 2.06 7.55 26.54
C ASP A 30 2.72 7.82 25.17
N GLN A 31 3.38 6.81 24.58
CA GLN A 31 3.91 6.89 23.22
C GLN A 31 2.76 7.06 22.23
N VAL A 32 2.90 8.05 21.36
CA VAL A 32 1.94 8.34 20.29
C VAL A 32 2.40 7.67 18.99
N TYR A 33 1.48 7.01 18.36
CA TYR A 33 1.65 6.36 17.06
C TYR A 33 0.80 7.04 16.02
N GLY A 34 1.21 6.91 14.76
CA GLY A 34 0.45 7.36 13.60
C GLY A 34 0.21 6.24 12.60
N ILE A 35 -0.95 6.28 11.98
CA ILE A 35 -1.27 5.48 10.80
C ILE A 35 -1.82 6.40 9.71
N ASN A 36 -1.46 6.15 8.45
CA ASN A 36 -1.99 6.90 7.32
C ASN A 36 -3.52 6.74 7.26
N VAL A 37 -4.24 7.87 7.25
CA VAL A 37 -5.72 7.91 7.22
C VAL A 37 -6.27 7.20 5.98
N PHE A 38 -5.56 7.20 4.86
CA PHE A 38 -5.99 6.47 3.65
C PHE A 38 -6.14 4.96 3.86
N LYS A 39 -5.42 4.39 4.86
CA LYS A 39 -5.53 2.98 5.22
C LYS A 39 -6.68 2.70 6.20
N VAL A 40 -7.30 3.76 6.76
CA VAL A 40 -8.35 3.67 7.77
C VAL A 40 -9.73 3.81 7.13
N ARG A 41 -10.56 2.79 7.29
CA ARG A 41 -11.95 2.79 6.83
C ARG A 41 -12.87 3.53 7.82
N GLU A 42 -12.72 3.20 9.11
CA GLU A 42 -13.46 3.85 10.19
C GLU A 42 -12.79 3.62 11.56
N VAL A 43 -13.18 4.45 12.53
CA VAL A 43 -12.80 4.31 13.93
C VAL A 43 -14.06 4.23 14.77
N LEU A 44 -14.13 3.29 15.70
CA LEU A 44 -15.26 3.11 16.60
C LEU A 44 -14.80 2.60 17.96
N GLN A 45 -15.65 2.75 18.97
CA GLN A 45 -15.41 2.14 20.27
C GLN A 45 -15.50 0.61 20.13
N CYS A 46 -14.62 -0.13 20.80
CA CYS A 46 -14.58 -1.58 20.70
C CYS A 46 -15.89 -2.20 21.20
N PRO A 47 -16.62 -2.93 20.34
CA PRO A 47 -17.82 -3.65 20.75
C PRO A 47 -17.45 -4.91 21.57
N GLU A 48 -18.43 -5.66 21.97
CA GLU A 48 -18.20 -6.99 22.52
C GLU A 48 -17.61 -7.92 21.43
N LEU A 49 -16.48 -8.56 21.75
CA LEU A 49 -15.80 -9.45 20.82
C LEU A 49 -16.25 -10.90 21.02
N THR A 50 -16.47 -11.58 19.91
CA THR A 50 -16.72 -13.02 19.89
C THR A 50 -15.38 -13.77 19.87
N GLU A 51 -15.13 -14.61 20.86
CA GLU A 51 -13.90 -15.41 20.93
C GLU A 51 -13.83 -16.44 19.80
N VAL A 52 -12.61 -16.64 19.28
CA VAL A 52 -12.34 -17.63 18.25
C VAL A 52 -11.45 -18.73 18.82
N PRO A 53 -11.82 -20.02 18.72
CA PRO A 53 -11.00 -21.13 19.17
C PRO A 53 -9.67 -21.19 18.39
N ARG A 54 -8.56 -21.49 19.07
CA ARG A 54 -7.22 -21.69 18.47
C ARG A 54 -6.74 -20.53 17.57
N GLN A 55 -6.92 -19.31 18.05
CA GLN A 55 -6.41 -18.12 17.37
C GLN A 55 -4.92 -17.88 17.66
N THR A 56 -4.26 -17.05 16.82
CA THR A 56 -2.92 -16.52 17.12
C THR A 56 -3.01 -15.56 18.30
N THR A 57 -1.92 -15.37 19.04
CA THR A 57 -1.90 -14.54 20.26
C THR A 57 -2.43 -13.14 20.03
N SER A 58 -2.04 -12.49 18.93
CA SER A 58 -2.45 -11.10 18.64
C SER A 58 -3.92 -10.96 18.20
N VAL A 59 -4.60 -12.04 17.77
CA VAL A 59 -6.04 -11.99 17.44
C VAL A 59 -6.84 -12.11 18.71
N LYS A 60 -7.69 -11.12 19.04
CA LYS A 60 -8.50 -11.09 20.28
C LYS A 60 -9.92 -11.59 20.08
N GLY A 61 -10.39 -11.74 18.87
CA GLY A 61 -11.73 -12.21 18.54
C GLY A 61 -12.26 -11.62 17.24
N LEU A 62 -13.57 -11.70 17.09
CA LEU A 62 -14.30 -11.16 15.96
C LEU A 62 -15.24 -10.06 16.45
N ALA A 63 -15.28 -8.94 15.72
CA ALA A 63 -16.28 -7.89 15.89
C ALA A 63 -17.31 -7.96 14.76
N HIS A 64 -18.57 -7.73 15.07
CA HIS A 64 -19.62 -7.56 14.07
C HIS A 64 -19.87 -6.06 13.86
N ILE A 65 -19.45 -5.55 12.70
CA ILE A 65 -19.48 -4.12 12.38
C ILE A 65 -20.22 -3.96 11.05
N ARG A 66 -21.33 -3.21 11.05
CA ARG A 66 -22.15 -2.90 9.85
C ARG A 66 -22.52 -4.12 8.99
N GLY A 67 -22.74 -5.27 9.61
CA GLY A 67 -23.10 -6.50 8.90
C GLY A 67 -21.92 -7.35 8.43
N GLU A 68 -20.70 -6.89 8.63
CA GLU A 68 -19.46 -7.62 8.35
C GLU A 68 -18.89 -8.21 9.64
N THR A 69 -18.32 -9.40 9.56
CA THR A 69 -17.58 -10.03 10.67
C THR A 69 -16.09 -9.82 10.46
N ILE A 70 -15.48 -9.03 11.33
CA ILE A 70 -14.12 -8.51 11.16
C ILE A 70 -13.21 -9.06 12.26
N PRO A 71 -12.04 -9.64 11.94
CA PRO A 71 -11.07 -10.05 12.94
C PRO A 71 -10.46 -8.82 13.62
N VAL A 72 -10.29 -8.92 14.95
CA VAL A 72 -9.71 -7.87 15.80
C VAL A 72 -8.34 -8.30 16.28
N LEU A 73 -7.33 -7.48 15.96
CA LEU A 73 -5.95 -7.67 16.37
C LEU A 73 -5.58 -6.65 17.46
N ASP A 74 -4.99 -7.12 18.54
CA ASP A 74 -4.35 -6.24 19.52
C ASP A 74 -3.04 -5.70 18.92
N LEU A 75 -3.05 -4.41 18.58
CA LEU A 75 -1.91 -3.79 17.96
C LEU A 75 -0.72 -3.67 18.92
N SER A 76 -0.99 -3.55 20.23
CA SER A 76 0.06 -3.53 21.24
C SER A 76 0.86 -4.84 21.25
N GLU A 77 0.15 -5.97 21.28
CA GLU A 77 0.79 -7.28 21.23
C GLU A 77 1.45 -7.57 19.87
N ALA A 78 0.81 -7.13 18.78
CA ALA A 78 1.34 -7.30 17.43
C ALA A 78 2.69 -6.60 17.22
N VAL A 79 2.92 -5.46 17.89
CA VAL A 79 4.22 -4.75 17.86
C VAL A 79 5.18 -5.18 18.98
N GLY A 80 4.88 -6.30 19.65
CA GLY A 80 5.77 -6.87 20.70
C GLY A 80 5.68 -6.18 22.06
N ARG A 81 4.59 -5.43 22.34
CA ARG A 81 4.31 -4.81 23.64
C ARG A 81 3.36 -5.67 24.48
N MET A 82 3.07 -5.23 25.69
CA MET A 82 2.08 -5.89 26.54
C MET A 82 0.70 -5.84 25.90
N PRO A 83 -0.04 -6.97 25.90
CA PRO A 83 -1.40 -7.00 25.34
C PRO A 83 -2.33 -6.14 26.20
N ILE A 84 -3.36 -5.58 25.55
CA ILE A 84 -4.42 -4.85 26.24
C ILE A 84 -5.27 -5.86 27.03
N PRO A 85 -5.44 -5.65 28.38
CA PRO A 85 -6.27 -6.55 29.19
C PRO A 85 -7.71 -6.66 28.66
N LYS A 86 -8.26 -7.88 28.69
CA LYS A 86 -9.60 -8.14 28.14
C LYS A 86 -10.70 -7.30 28.80
N GLU A 87 -10.57 -7.04 30.10
CA GLU A 87 -11.49 -6.19 30.86
C GLU A 87 -11.54 -4.74 30.37
N ASP A 88 -10.47 -4.28 29.74
CA ASP A 88 -10.34 -2.91 29.23
C ASP A 88 -10.83 -2.77 27.79
N HIS A 89 -11.04 -3.86 27.05
CA HIS A 89 -11.39 -3.82 25.62
C HIS A 89 -12.57 -2.88 25.31
N ARG A 90 -13.60 -2.87 26.17
CA ARG A 90 -14.78 -1.99 25.98
C ARG A 90 -14.49 -0.50 26.11
N GLN A 91 -13.37 -0.13 26.74
CA GLN A 91 -12.90 1.25 26.87
C GLN A 91 -11.96 1.67 25.72
N CYS A 92 -11.53 0.68 24.93
CA CYS A 92 -10.61 0.85 23.83
C CYS A 92 -11.34 1.18 22.52
N PHE A 93 -10.56 1.44 21.47
CA PHE A 93 -11.06 1.75 20.15
C PHE A 93 -10.60 0.69 19.15
N LEU A 94 -11.39 0.54 18.10
CA LEU A 94 -11.03 -0.21 16.91
C LEU A 94 -10.72 0.77 15.77
N ILE A 95 -9.54 0.63 15.18
CA ILE A 95 -9.19 1.25 13.90
C ILE A 95 -9.45 0.18 12.85
N VAL A 96 -10.55 0.32 12.09
CA VAL A 96 -10.88 -0.61 11.01
C VAL A 96 -10.10 -0.19 9.78
N ALA A 97 -9.32 -1.12 9.25
CA ALA A 97 -8.48 -0.92 8.08
C ALA A 97 -8.78 -1.97 7.02
N GLU A 98 -8.57 -1.61 5.77
CA GLU A 98 -8.61 -2.54 4.65
C GLU A 98 -7.19 -2.79 4.15
N TYR A 99 -6.83 -4.07 4.07
CA TYR A 99 -5.52 -4.51 3.57
C TYR A 99 -5.70 -5.68 2.62
N ASN A 100 -5.22 -5.52 1.37
CA ASN A 100 -5.31 -6.57 0.34
C ASN A 100 -6.70 -7.21 0.25
N THR A 101 -7.74 -6.39 0.10
CA THR A 101 -9.15 -6.81 0.04
C THR A 101 -9.69 -7.47 1.31
N ARG A 102 -8.92 -7.50 2.40
CA ARG A 102 -9.36 -8.00 3.70
C ARG A 102 -9.61 -6.86 4.66
N THR A 103 -10.79 -6.83 5.25
CA THR A 103 -11.10 -5.91 6.33
C THR A 103 -10.70 -6.52 7.66
N LEU A 104 -10.02 -5.74 8.50
CA LEU A 104 -9.63 -6.11 9.85
C LEU A 104 -9.66 -4.89 10.76
N ALA A 105 -9.60 -5.10 12.05
CA ALA A 105 -9.62 -4.03 13.03
C ALA A 105 -8.42 -4.15 13.99
N PHE A 106 -7.76 -3.02 14.24
CA PHE A 106 -6.71 -2.91 15.24
C PHE A 106 -7.31 -2.40 16.55
N LEU A 107 -7.14 -3.17 17.62
CA LEU A 107 -7.48 -2.73 18.97
C LEU A 107 -6.37 -1.82 19.47
N VAL A 108 -6.74 -0.59 19.86
CA VAL A 108 -5.83 0.43 20.40
C VAL A 108 -6.44 1.04 21.66
N ARG A 109 -5.60 1.51 22.59
CA ARG A 109 -6.07 2.07 23.85
C ARG A 109 -6.87 3.36 23.65
N LYS A 110 -6.36 4.26 22.84
CA LYS A 110 -6.96 5.58 22.62
C LYS A 110 -6.70 6.04 21.19
N VAL A 111 -7.69 6.68 20.60
CA VAL A 111 -7.53 7.45 19.36
C VAL A 111 -7.62 8.94 19.73
N ASP A 112 -6.70 9.74 19.23
CA ASP A 112 -6.64 11.16 19.56
C ASP A 112 -7.26 12.02 18.46
N ARG A 113 -6.52 12.31 17.41
CA ARG A 113 -6.93 13.22 16.33
C ARG A 113 -6.33 12.81 14.99
N ILE A 114 -6.84 13.41 13.93
CA ILE A 114 -6.19 13.39 12.62
C ILE A 114 -5.26 14.60 12.55
N LEU A 115 -4.00 14.36 12.23
CA LEU A 115 -2.99 15.37 12.02
C LEU A 115 -2.65 15.48 10.54
N ASN A 116 -2.68 16.70 10.02
CA ASN A 116 -2.19 17.02 8.68
C ASN A 116 -0.74 17.47 8.78
N THR A 117 0.16 16.80 8.09
CA THR A 117 1.58 17.13 8.01
C THR A 117 2.06 17.13 6.56
N GLN A 118 3.30 17.53 6.32
CA GLN A 118 3.93 17.48 5.02
C GLN A 118 5.03 16.42 5.02
N TRP A 119 5.28 15.83 3.87
CA TRP A 119 6.27 14.76 3.75
C TRP A 119 7.70 15.20 4.08
N ASP A 120 8.02 16.49 3.92
CA ASP A 120 9.32 17.07 4.29
C ASP A 120 9.59 17.11 5.80
N GLN A 121 8.54 16.98 6.63
CA GLN A 121 8.64 16.89 8.09
C GLN A 121 8.81 15.44 8.57
N ILE A 122 8.69 14.47 7.66
CA ILE A 122 8.75 13.05 7.96
C ILE A 122 10.20 12.57 7.81
N MET A 123 10.72 11.94 8.83
CA MET A 123 12.09 11.42 8.87
C MET A 123 12.08 9.89 8.77
N ALA A 124 13.04 9.34 8.06
CA ALA A 124 13.27 7.89 8.10
C ALA A 124 13.66 7.47 9.54
N PRO A 125 13.26 6.26 9.98
CA PRO A 125 13.72 5.75 11.27
C PRO A 125 15.26 5.70 11.30
N PRO A 126 15.90 5.94 12.46
CA PRO A 126 17.34 5.78 12.61
C PRO A 126 17.79 4.37 12.18
N ALA A 127 18.87 4.29 11.41
CA ALA A 127 19.37 3.00 10.87
C ALA A 127 19.75 1.98 11.96
N GLU A 128 20.07 2.48 13.14
CA GLU A 128 20.47 1.71 14.32
C GLU A 128 19.32 0.91 14.94
N ILE A 129 18.04 1.24 14.65
CA ILE A 129 16.88 0.49 15.15
C ILE A 129 16.78 -0.91 14.52
N GLY A 130 17.54 -1.16 13.43
CA GLY A 130 17.54 -2.43 12.70
C GLY A 130 16.46 -2.51 11.63
N VAL A 131 16.57 -3.53 10.79
CA VAL A 131 15.70 -3.70 9.60
C VAL A 131 14.37 -4.37 9.95
N GLU A 132 14.29 -5.05 11.09
CA GLU A 132 13.09 -5.77 11.56
C GLU A 132 12.32 -4.92 12.58
N ASN A 133 11.84 -3.78 12.16
CA ASN A 133 10.94 -2.95 12.98
C ASN A 133 9.68 -2.60 12.17
N TYR A 134 8.61 -2.28 12.87
CA TYR A 134 7.33 -1.91 12.27
C TYR A 134 7.18 -0.39 12.05
N LEU A 135 8.28 0.34 11.91
CA LEU A 135 8.27 1.79 11.71
C LEU A 135 8.48 2.11 10.24
N THR A 136 7.53 2.82 9.64
CA THR A 136 7.71 3.42 8.31
C THR A 136 8.54 4.70 8.42
N ALA A 137 8.25 5.52 9.43
CA ALA A 137 8.86 6.83 9.60
C ALA A 137 8.64 7.34 11.05
N VAL A 138 9.30 8.46 11.36
CA VAL A 138 9.09 9.21 12.60
C VAL A 138 8.94 10.69 12.28
N PHE A 139 8.23 11.43 13.10
CA PHE A 139 8.22 12.89 13.02
C PHE A 139 7.98 13.54 14.40
N GLU A 140 8.41 14.77 14.55
CA GLU A 140 8.25 15.53 15.79
C GLU A 140 7.02 16.44 15.74
N PHE A 141 6.16 16.33 16.75
CA PHE A 141 4.97 17.16 16.88
C PHE A 141 4.71 17.48 18.36
N GLU A 142 4.56 18.76 18.70
CA GLU A 142 4.34 19.24 20.08
C GLU A 142 5.35 18.64 21.10
N ASP A 143 6.64 18.69 20.77
CA ASP A 143 7.76 18.13 21.56
C ASP A 143 7.67 16.62 21.81
N LYS A 144 6.88 15.89 21.01
CA LYS A 144 6.76 14.43 21.05
C LYS A 144 7.21 13.81 19.75
N LEU A 145 7.93 12.71 19.85
CA LEU A 145 8.25 11.87 18.70
C LEU A 145 7.06 10.97 18.39
N ILE A 146 6.48 11.12 17.22
CA ILE A 146 5.40 10.28 16.70
C ILE A 146 6.01 9.17 15.85
N GLU A 147 5.65 7.92 16.13
CA GLU A 147 6.08 6.73 15.40
C GLU A 147 5.00 6.33 14.39
N ILE A 148 5.32 6.38 13.09
CA ILE A 148 4.40 5.96 12.02
C ILE A 148 4.57 4.46 11.80
N LEU A 149 3.52 3.69 12.09
CA LEU A 149 3.56 2.23 12.02
C LEU A 149 3.32 1.71 10.60
N ASP A 150 4.15 0.73 10.21
CA ASP A 150 3.94 -0.09 9.02
C ASP A 150 2.94 -1.23 9.33
N VAL A 151 1.65 -0.88 9.27
CA VAL A 151 0.59 -1.86 9.53
C VAL A 151 0.54 -2.96 8.47
N GLU A 152 1.06 -2.73 7.28
CA GLU A 152 1.14 -3.73 6.23
C GLU A 152 2.18 -4.80 6.57
N GLN A 153 3.34 -4.38 7.10
CA GLN A 153 4.36 -5.32 7.59
C GLN A 153 3.83 -6.14 8.77
N ILE A 154 3.17 -5.48 9.75
CA ILE A 154 2.54 -6.18 10.89
C ILE A 154 1.57 -7.25 10.40
N LEU A 155 0.74 -6.92 9.42
CA LEU A 155 -0.24 -7.86 8.87
C LEU A 155 0.38 -8.98 8.04
N ALA A 156 1.43 -8.68 7.28
CA ALA A 156 2.14 -9.68 6.50
C ALA A 156 2.81 -10.74 7.39
N ASP A 157 3.27 -10.35 8.57
CA ASP A 157 3.87 -11.27 9.54
C ASP A 157 2.82 -12.15 10.22
N ILE A 158 1.61 -11.60 10.49
CA ILE A 158 0.50 -12.36 11.10
C ILE A 158 -0.22 -13.22 10.06
N TYR A 159 -0.39 -12.71 8.85
CA TYR A 159 -1.10 -13.36 7.74
C TYR A 159 -0.20 -13.46 6.51
N PRO A 160 0.73 -14.44 6.47
CA PRO A 160 1.60 -14.62 5.31
C PRO A 160 0.81 -14.71 4.02
N MET A 161 1.22 -13.95 3.01
CA MET A 161 0.54 -13.91 1.73
C MET A 161 1.11 -14.95 0.76
N HIS A 162 0.21 -15.49 -0.06
CA HIS A 162 0.62 -16.35 -1.17
C HIS A 162 1.18 -15.48 -2.30
N THR A 163 2.49 -15.57 -2.54
CA THR A 163 3.17 -14.88 -3.64
C THR A 163 3.34 -15.74 -4.88
N LYS A 164 2.98 -17.02 -4.80
CA LYS A 164 3.09 -17.93 -5.94
C LYS A 164 1.96 -17.68 -6.94
N VAL A 165 2.33 -17.54 -8.18
CA VAL A 165 1.40 -17.51 -9.31
C VAL A 165 0.89 -18.93 -9.58
N SER A 166 -0.40 -19.07 -9.88
CA SER A 166 -0.98 -20.37 -10.19
C SER A 166 -0.31 -21.02 -11.41
N GLU A 167 -0.20 -22.34 -11.41
CA GLU A 167 0.40 -23.10 -12.53
C GLU A 167 -0.38 -22.89 -13.84
N ALA A 168 -1.66 -22.56 -13.76
CA ALA A 168 -2.50 -22.22 -14.90
C ALA A 168 -2.03 -20.96 -15.64
N LEU A 169 -1.45 -20.00 -14.94
CA LEU A 169 -0.91 -18.75 -15.49
C LEU A 169 0.60 -18.87 -15.75
N ALA A 170 1.34 -19.42 -14.81
CA ALA A 170 2.81 -19.57 -14.86
C ALA A 170 3.23 -20.83 -15.61
N THR A 171 2.66 -21.08 -16.80
CA THR A 171 3.03 -22.22 -17.63
C THR A 171 4.49 -22.16 -18.07
N PRO A 172 5.17 -23.31 -18.32
CA PRO A 172 6.57 -23.31 -18.78
C PRO A 172 6.79 -22.45 -20.02
N GLU A 173 5.84 -22.44 -20.96
CA GLU A 173 5.89 -21.61 -22.16
C GLU A 173 5.83 -20.11 -21.79
N MET A 174 4.92 -19.72 -20.91
CA MET A 174 4.79 -18.33 -20.46
C MET A 174 6.03 -17.87 -19.70
N LYS A 175 6.60 -18.71 -18.84
CA LYS A 175 7.86 -18.39 -18.12
C LYS A 175 9.03 -18.16 -19.09
N VAL A 176 9.10 -18.89 -20.19
CA VAL A 176 10.14 -18.64 -21.22
C VAL A 176 9.95 -17.28 -21.88
N LYS A 177 8.72 -16.94 -22.28
CA LYS A 177 8.39 -15.65 -22.89
C LYS A 177 8.64 -14.49 -21.91
N ALA A 178 8.21 -14.64 -20.67
CA ALA A 178 8.33 -13.62 -19.64
C ALA A 178 9.79 -13.20 -19.35
N LYS A 179 10.77 -14.10 -19.52
CA LYS A 179 12.21 -13.81 -19.27
C LYS A 179 12.78 -12.68 -20.12
N ALA A 180 12.20 -12.41 -21.27
CA ALA A 180 12.62 -11.33 -22.16
C ALA A 180 12.15 -9.94 -21.68
N HIS A 181 11.23 -9.90 -20.73
CA HIS A 181 10.55 -8.69 -20.32
C HIS A 181 10.99 -8.18 -18.95
N HIS A 182 10.86 -6.88 -18.76
CA HIS A 182 11.25 -6.16 -17.55
C HIS A 182 10.08 -5.27 -17.11
N VAL A 183 9.72 -5.32 -15.82
CA VAL A 183 8.64 -4.52 -15.23
C VAL A 183 9.22 -3.61 -14.16
N LEU A 184 8.79 -2.36 -14.15
CA LEU A 184 9.06 -1.40 -13.08
C LEU A 184 7.90 -1.42 -12.08
N CYS A 185 8.18 -1.71 -10.81
CA CYS A 185 7.22 -1.69 -9.72
C CYS A 185 7.53 -0.53 -8.77
N VAL A 186 6.54 0.31 -8.50
CA VAL A 186 6.67 1.49 -7.64
C VAL A 186 5.62 1.42 -6.54
N ASP A 187 6.05 1.41 -5.27
CA ASP A 187 5.15 1.31 -4.12
C ASP A 187 5.93 1.73 -2.86
N ASP A 188 5.34 2.44 -1.93
CA ASP A 188 6.00 2.88 -0.70
C ASP A 188 6.13 1.75 0.33
N SER A 189 5.22 0.77 0.29
CA SER A 189 5.25 -0.40 1.15
C SER A 189 6.35 -1.38 0.77
N SER A 190 7.27 -1.65 1.70
CA SER A 190 8.32 -2.64 1.50
C SER A 190 7.76 -4.05 1.29
N VAL A 191 6.61 -4.34 1.90
CA VAL A 191 5.88 -5.62 1.78
C VAL A 191 5.28 -5.77 0.39
N ALA A 192 4.57 -4.74 -0.08
CA ALA A 192 3.96 -4.75 -1.41
C ALA A 192 5.03 -4.87 -2.51
N ARG A 193 6.15 -4.12 -2.40
CA ARG A 193 7.28 -4.26 -3.34
C ARG A 193 7.84 -5.68 -3.38
N LYS A 194 8.12 -6.29 -2.21
CA LYS A 194 8.62 -7.66 -2.11
C LYS A 194 7.62 -8.67 -2.68
N GLN A 195 6.33 -8.45 -2.45
CA GLN A 195 5.27 -9.31 -2.98
C GLN A 195 5.20 -9.22 -4.50
N MET A 196 5.12 -8.01 -5.08
CA MET A 196 5.14 -7.80 -6.53
C MET A 196 6.36 -8.45 -7.16
N GLN A 197 7.54 -8.18 -6.60
CA GLN A 197 8.79 -8.74 -7.08
C GLN A 197 8.76 -10.27 -7.11
N ARG A 198 8.41 -10.91 -5.99
CA ARG A 198 8.37 -12.39 -5.91
C ARG A 198 7.36 -13.00 -6.86
N SER A 199 6.17 -12.40 -7.00
CA SER A 199 5.14 -12.92 -7.90
C SER A 199 5.56 -12.80 -9.36
N LEU A 200 6.16 -11.68 -9.77
CA LEU A 200 6.61 -11.48 -11.14
C LEU A 200 7.89 -12.26 -11.47
N GLU A 201 8.79 -12.43 -10.52
CA GLU A 201 9.97 -13.31 -10.67
C GLU A 201 9.57 -14.79 -10.77
N ASP A 202 8.50 -15.22 -10.05
CA ASP A 202 7.95 -16.58 -10.21
C ASP A 202 7.35 -16.79 -11.60
N LEU A 203 6.77 -15.74 -12.21
CA LEU A 203 6.36 -15.74 -13.62
C LEU A 203 7.56 -15.74 -14.59
N GLY A 204 8.73 -15.33 -14.14
CA GLY A 204 9.97 -15.27 -14.94
C GLY A 204 10.34 -13.87 -15.43
N VAL A 205 9.58 -12.84 -15.09
CA VAL A 205 9.82 -11.44 -15.48
C VAL A 205 10.95 -10.85 -14.66
N LYS A 206 11.79 -10.00 -15.28
CA LYS A 206 12.75 -9.15 -14.53
C LYS A 206 11.98 -8.02 -13.85
N VAL A 207 12.38 -7.67 -12.63
CA VAL A 207 11.72 -6.61 -11.86
C VAL A 207 12.73 -5.59 -11.36
N THR A 208 12.43 -4.31 -11.55
CA THR A 208 13.06 -3.21 -10.82
C THR A 208 12.02 -2.60 -9.89
N THR A 209 12.41 -2.26 -8.66
CA THR A 209 11.51 -1.66 -7.68
C THR A 209 11.98 -0.27 -7.27
N CYS A 210 11.03 0.66 -7.10
CA CYS A 210 11.24 1.97 -6.50
C CYS A 210 10.30 2.15 -5.30
N ASN A 211 10.73 2.90 -4.30
CA ASN A 211 9.99 3.07 -3.06
C ASN A 211 9.06 4.31 -3.05
N ASN A 212 9.07 5.12 -4.11
CA ASN A 212 8.11 6.21 -4.33
C ASN A 212 8.18 6.71 -5.78
N GLY A 213 7.22 7.57 -6.14
CA GLY A 213 7.15 8.13 -7.49
C GLY A 213 8.33 9.02 -7.86
N LYS A 214 8.91 9.75 -6.89
CA LYS A 214 10.06 10.62 -7.15
C LYS A 214 11.30 9.83 -7.52
N VAL A 215 11.59 8.75 -6.80
CA VAL A 215 12.71 7.84 -7.10
C VAL A 215 12.52 7.18 -8.46
N ALA A 216 11.30 6.76 -8.79
CA ALA A 216 10.97 6.20 -10.09
C ALA A 216 11.17 7.21 -11.22
N TRP A 217 10.67 8.44 -11.06
CA TRP A 217 10.86 9.52 -12.02
C TRP A 217 12.33 9.83 -12.27
N ASP A 218 13.11 10.04 -11.20
CA ASP A 218 14.53 10.36 -11.30
C ASP A 218 15.32 9.24 -12.00
N MET A 219 14.99 7.98 -11.72
CA MET A 219 15.59 6.83 -12.39
C MET A 219 15.25 6.81 -13.89
N LEU A 220 13.96 6.96 -14.25
CA LEU A 220 13.51 6.96 -15.65
C LEU A 220 14.11 8.12 -16.43
N ASN A 221 14.14 9.33 -15.85
CA ASN A 221 14.75 10.50 -16.45
C ASN A 221 16.25 10.30 -16.70
N ASN A 222 16.99 9.77 -15.71
CA ASN A 222 18.42 9.48 -15.85
C ASN A 222 18.70 8.44 -16.95
N LEU A 223 17.85 7.42 -17.08
CA LEU A 223 17.95 6.44 -18.17
C LEU A 223 17.75 7.10 -19.54
N ALA A 224 16.71 7.93 -19.67
CA ALA A 224 16.39 8.63 -20.90
C ALA A 224 17.48 9.66 -21.27
N GLU A 225 18.06 10.38 -20.31
CA GLU A 225 19.19 11.30 -20.52
C GLU A 225 20.45 10.59 -21.01
N LYS A 226 20.65 9.34 -20.62
CA LYS A 226 21.75 8.49 -21.12
C LYS A 226 21.47 7.88 -22.50
N GLY A 227 20.36 8.23 -23.12
CA GLY A 227 20.00 7.78 -24.46
C GLY A 227 19.31 6.41 -24.51
N ASN A 228 18.85 5.86 -23.36
CA ASN A 228 18.09 4.64 -23.36
C ASN A 228 16.62 4.91 -23.73
N ASP A 229 16.02 4.04 -24.51
CA ASP A 229 14.58 4.03 -24.70
C ASP A 229 13.94 3.29 -23.52
N VAL A 230 13.35 4.03 -22.59
CA VAL A 230 12.73 3.46 -21.37
C VAL A 230 11.48 2.67 -21.71
N THR A 231 10.85 2.93 -22.86
CA THR A 231 9.63 2.21 -23.31
C THR A 231 9.95 0.86 -23.94
N GLU A 232 11.16 0.68 -24.45
CA GLU A 232 11.70 -0.61 -24.86
C GLU A 232 12.32 -1.37 -23.68
N LEU A 233 12.95 -0.65 -22.75
CA LEU A 233 13.58 -1.24 -21.56
C LEU A 233 12.55 -1.87 -20.63
N PHE A 234 11.44 -1.18 -20.38
CA PHE A 234 10.38 -1.65 -19.49
C PHE A 234 9.12 -1.99 -20.29
N LEU A 235 8.68 -3.23 -20.16
CA LEU A 235 7.39 -3.70 -20.72
C LEU A 235 6.22 -2.83 -20.23
N MET A 236 6.28 -2.46 -18.95
CA MET A 236 5.30 -1.62 -18.27
C MET A 236 5.82 -1.14 -16.91
N MET A 237 5.15 -0.12 -16.37
CA MET A 237 5.24 0.31 -14.99
C MET A 237 3.95 -0.06 -14.25
N ILE A 238 4.09 -0.60 -13.04
CA ILE A 238 2.99 -0.82 -12.09
C ILE A 238 3.30 0.06 -10.89
N SER A 239 2.43 1.02 -10.60
CA SER A 239 2.67 2.02 -9.56
C SER A 239 1.50 2.09 -8.58
N ASP A 240 1.82 2.10 -7.28
CA ASP A 240 0.85 2.53 -6.28
C ASP A 240 0.47 3.99 -6.52
N ILE A 241 -0.76 4.34 -6.12
CA ILE A 241 -1.25 5.71 -6.19
C ILE A 241 -0.78 6.51 -4.98
N GLU A 242 -0.83 5.92 -3.79
CA GLU A 242 -0.66 6.60 -2.52
C GLU A 242 0.77 6.47 -2.00
N MET A 243 1.66 7.31 -2.51
CA MET A 243 3.08 7.29 -2.14
C MET A 243 3.56 8.64 -1.63
N PRO A 244 4.59 8.65 -0.73
CA PRO A 244 5.27 9.87 -0.31
C PRO A 244 5.99 10.57 -1.46
N GLU A 245 6.26 11.86 -1.29
CA GLU A 245 7.02 12.75 -2.18
C GLU A 245 6.38 12.94 -3.56
N MET A 246 5.99 11.87 -4.25
CA MET A 246 5.29 11.90 -5.52
C MET A 246 4.33 10.73 -5.61
N ASP A 247 3.05 11.01 -5.70
CA ASP A 247 1.99 10.03 -5.89
C ASP A 247 1.98 9.43 -7.30
N GLY A 248 1.28 8.28 -7.46
CA GLY A 248 1.25 7.57 -8.74
C GLY A 248 0.52 8.31 -9.85
N TYR A 249 -0.43 9.19 -9.54
CA TYR A 249 -1.11 10.02 -10.54
C TYR A 249 -0.19 11.09 -11.09
N THR A 250 0.55 11.76 -10.21
CA THR A 250 1.56 12.76 -10.58
C THR A 250 2.66 12.12 -11.42
N LEU A 251 3.18 10.96 -11.00
CA LEU A 251 4.17 10.20 -11.76
C LEU A 251 3.67 9.85 -13.16
N ALA A 252 2.44 9.31 -13.28
CA ALA A 252 1.85 8.97 -14.57
C ALA A 252 1.68 10.19 -15.47
N ALA A 253 1.18 11.31 -14.95
CA ALA A 253 1.02 12.54 -15.70
C ALA A 253 2.36 13.08 -16.22
N MET A 254 3.41 13.11 -15.38
CA MET A 254 4.76 13.53 -15.79
C MET A 254 5.34 12.65 -16.88
N ILE A 255 5.16 11.31 -16.79
CA ILE A 255 5.61 10.38 -17.84
C ILE A 255 4.85 10.66 -19.16
N ARG A 256 3.56 10.96 -19.11
CA ARG A 256 2.77 11.28 -20.31
C ARG A 256 3.15 12.61 -20.96
N GLU A 257 3.60 13.56 -20.18
CA GLU A 257 4.06 14.87 -20.69
C GLU A 257 5.47 14.82 -21.29
N ASP A 258 6.31 13.82 -20.95
CA ASP A 258 7.66 13.71 -21.47
C ASP A 258 7.69 12.94 -22.81
N PRO A 259 8.12 13.60 -23.93
CA PRO A 259 8.15 12.97 -25.25
C PRO A 259 9.03 11.70 -25.35
N ARG A 260 9.98 11.52 -24.43
CA ARG A 260 10.91 10.38 -24.43
C ARG A 260 10.29 9.10 -23.86
N MET A 261 9.18 9.24 -23.09
CA MET A 261 8.60 8.10 -22.37
C MET A 261 7.08 8.09 -22.34
N HIS A 262 6.40 9.00 -23.05
CA HIS A 262 4.94 9.15 -23.03
C HIS A 262 4.17 7.91 -23.52
N THR A 263 4.80 6.99 -24.25
CA THR A 263 4.20 5.73 -24.71
C THR A 263 4.38 4.57 -23.74
N MET A 264 5.07 4.78 -22.58
CA MET A 264 5.23 3.76 -21.57
C MET A 264 3.89 3.23 -21.10
N HIS A 265 3.75 1.90 -21.01
CA HIS A 265 2.51 1.31 -20.50
C HIS A 265 2.46 1.42 -18.98
N ILE A 266 1.42 2.10 -18.45
CA ILE A 266 1.28 2.42 -17.04
C ILE A 266 0.01 1.78 -16.49
N VAL A 267 0.16 0.96 -15.46
CA VAL A 267 -0.94 0.43 -14.66
C VAL A 267 -0.81 0.99 -13.24
N LEU A 268 -1.85 1.67 -12.78
CA LEU A 268 -1.93 2.14 -11.41
C LEU A 268 -2.59 1.09 -10.53
N HIS A 269 -2.17 0.98 -9.28
CA HIS A 269 -2.85 0.16 -8.29
C HIS A 269 -3.11 0.94 -7.01
N SER A 270 -4.11 0.54 -6.24
CA SER A 270 -4.44 1.14 -4.96
C SER A 270 -5.19 0.16 -4.09
N SER A 271 -5.04 0.32 -2.76
CA SER A 271 -5.85 -0.38 -1.77
C SER A 271 -7.31 0.08 -1.76
N LEU A 272 -7.60 1.25 -2.31
CA LEU A 272 -8.95 1.81 -2.39
C LEU A 272 -9.69 1.24 -3.60
N SER A 273 -10.62 0.32 -3.36
CA SER A 273 -11.58 -0.15 -4.36
C SER A 273 -12.69 0.88 -4.53
N GLY A 274 -12.72 1.62 -5.63
CA GLY A 274 -13.83 2.55 -5.90
C GLY A 274 -13.87 3.09 -7.34
N GLY A 275 -15.09 3.40 -7.83
CA GLY A 275 -15.32 3.95 -9.17
C GLY A 275 -14.60 5.29 -9.45
N PHE A 276 -14.14 5.95 -8.39
CA PHE A 276 -13.35 7.17 -8.46
C PHE A 276 -11.97 6.94 -9.09
N ASN A 277 -11.29 5.86 -8.73
CA ASN A 277 -9.96 5.53 -9.25
C ASN A 277 -9.98 5.37 -10.78
N VAL A 278 -11.03 4.76 -11.35
CA VAL A 278 -11.15 4.53 -12.79
C VAL A 278 -11.23 5.84 -13.59
N SER A 279 -11.93 6.85 -13.08
CA SER A 279 -12.02 8.15 -13.76
C SER A 279 -10.70 8.92 -13.73
N MET A 280 -9.99 8.89 -12.61
CA MET A 280 -8.69 9.55 -12.46
C MET A 280 -7.59 8.83 -13.26
N VAL A 281 -7.58 7.50 -13.28
CA VAL A 281 -6.67 6.69 -14.13
C VAL A 281 -6.73 7.16 -15.59
N LYS A 282 -7.94 7.32 -16.14
CA LYS A 282 -8.13 7.84 -17.51
C LYS A 282 -7.65 9.29 -17.66
N LYS A 283 -7.92 10.15 -16.67
CA LYS A 283 -7.55 11.57 -16.72
C LYS A 283 -6.04 11.78 -16.75
N VAL A 284 -5.27 10.98 -16.01
CA VAL A 284 -3.80 11.05 -16.00
C VAL A 284 -3.15 10.27 -17.14
N GLY A 285 -3.95 9.63 -18.00
CA GLY A 285 -3.47 8.88 -19.16
C GLY A 285 -2.83 7.54 -18.82
N ALA A 286 -3.12 6.96 -17.67
CA ALA A 286 -2.71 5.59 -17.37
C ALA A 286 -3.55 4.57 -18.18
N ASP A 287 -2.92 3.43 -18.53
CA ASP A 287 -3.51 2.42 -19.43
C ASP A 287 -4.42 1.43 -18.70
N GLY A 288 -4.25 1.29 -17.38
CA GLY A 288 -5.02 0.35 -16.58
C GLY A 288 -5.02 0.68 -15.10
N PHE A 289 -5.94 0.02 -14.40
CA PHE A 289 -6.04 0.05 -12.95
C PHE A 289 -6.17 -1.37 -12.42
N LEU A 290 -5.41 -1.67 -11.38
CA LEU A 290 -5.45 -2.93 -10.65
C LEU A 290 -5.79 -2.62 -9.19
N ALA A 291 -6.92 -3.10 -8.68
CA ALA A 291 -7.17 -3.10 -7.25
C ALA A 291 -6.09 -3.91 -6.55
N LYS A 292 -5.68 -3.55 -5.32
CA LYS A 292 -4.62 -4.28 -4.60
C LYS A 292 -4.89 -5.79 -4.63
N PHE A 293 -3.90 -6.55 -5.01
CA PHE A 293 -3.92 -7.73 -5.86
C PHE A 293 -3.49 -8.98 -5.08
N ASN A 294 -3.95 -10.11 -5.58
CA ASN A 294 -3.26 -11.38 -5.38
C ASN A 294 -2.23 -11.62 -6.52
N ALA A 295 -1.40 -12.64 -6.37
CA ALA A 295 -0.35 -12.95 -7.34
C ALA A 295 -0.88 -13.21 -8.74
N ASP A 296 -2.06 -13.84 -8.86
CA ASP A 296 -2.67 -14.18 -10.15
C ASP A 296 -3.23 -12.97 -10.89
N ASP A 297 -3.82 -12.00 -10.18
CA ASP A 297 -4.31 -10.75 -10.77
C ASP A 297 -3.13 -9.95 -11.36
N LEU A 298 -2.04 -9.83 -10.60
CA LEU A 298 -0.82 -9.16 -11.04
C LEU A 298 -0.21 -9.86 -12.26
N ALA A 299 -0.07 -11.19 -12.20
CA ALA A 299 0.46 -11.98 -13.31
C ALA A 299 -0.41 -11.86 -14.56
N SER A 300 -1.75 -11.86 -14.42
CA SER A 300 -2.68 -11.74 -15.54
C SER A 300 -2.50 -10.44 -16.31
N VAL A 301 -2.35 -9.31 -15.61
CA VAL A 301 -2.11 -7.99 -16.25
C VAL A 301 -0.81 -7.99 -17.04
N VAL A 302 0.26 -8.56 -16.47
CA VAL A 302 1.57 -8.64 -17.15
C VAL A 302 1.52 -9.59 -18.36
N ILE A 303 0.87 -10.75 -18.22
CA ILE A 303 0.68 -11.72 -19.31
C ILE A 303 -0.11 -11.11 -20.47
N GLU A 304 -1.18 -10.38 -20.18
CA GLU A 304 -1.94 -9.68 -21.22
C GLU A 304 -1.07 -8.67 -21.99
N ARG A 305 -0.22 -7.95 -21.27
CA ARG A 305 0.69 -6.98 -21.91
C ARG A 305 1.74 -7.69 -22.77
N ILE A 306 2.33 -8.78 -22.31
CA ILE A 306 3.26 -9.61 -23.10
C ILE A 306 2.61 -10.04 -24.40
N LYS A 307 1.40 -10.63 -24.34
CA LYS A 307 0.66 -11.08 -25.52
C LYS A 307 0.38 -9.95 -26.52
N LYS A 308 0.03 -8.76 -26.02
CA LYS A 308 -0.23 -7.59 -26.88
C LYS A 308 1.03 -7.09 -27.60
N VAL A 309 2.20 -7.16 -26.95
CA VAL A 309 3.47 -6.76 -27.58
C VAL A 309 3.89 -7.79 -28.62
N GLU A 310 3.82 -9.08 -28.31
CA GLU A 310 4.16 -10.16 -29.28
C GLU A 310 3.26 -10.14 -30.54
N GLN A 311 2.01 -9.70 -30.44
CA GLN A 311 1.11 -9.58 -31.62
C GLN A 311 1.43 -8.39 -32.53
N ARG A 312 2.23 -7.43 -32.05
CA ARG A 312 2.62 -6.23 -32.80
C ARG A 312 4.00 -6.34 -33.44
N SER A 313 4.80 -7.32 -32.98
CA SER A 313 6.12 -7.66 -33.52
C SER A 313 5.98 -8.69 -34.65
#